data_eea929106684f52de5a36c740cbdaa46
#
_entry.id   eea929106684f52de5a36c740cbdaa46
#
_cell.length_a   1.000
_cell.length_b   1.000
_cell.length_c   1.000
_cell.angle_alpha   90.00
_cell.angle_beta   90.00
_cell.angle_gamma   90.00
#
_symmetry.space_group_name_H-M   'P 1'
#
loop_
_entity.id
_entity.type
_entity.pdbx_description
1 polymer ?
#
loop_
_entity_poly.entity_id
_entity_poly.type
_entity_poly.pdbx_seq_one_letter_code
_entity_poly.pdbx_strand_id
1 'polypeptide(L)'
;MARQFNVAMVGLGFGSEFISIYQAHPNAHVSAICRRDPAELKKCGDQFGIDKRYTSYDEVLADKDIDFVHINSPITDHAWMSLKALDAGKHVMCTVPMATTIDECRQIVEKVKKTGLKYMMAETVVYSREYLFIKDMYKKGELGKIQHLAASHPQDMDGWPAYWEKMIPMHYATHVVSPCLGLVDGLAEYVSCFGSGTVREDIARKSGNKFALETCHIKIKDTDLTAHIWRCLYDVARQYRESFDVYGTKKSFEWTLIEHEPHVIHTAKKPEPEIAEKVTIPDFAHLLPEPIRKFTMPSAIHDADHLSFLQGGGHGGSHPHLVHEMLSALVEDRDPRPNAVTSANWTCVGICAHESALKGGEIVRLPEFTLG
;
A
#
# COMPACT_ATOMS: atom_id res chain seq x y z
N MET A 1 28.17 10.92 12.72
CA MET A 1 27.31 10.99 11.52
C MET A 1 26.16 10.05 11.72
N ALA A 2 24.96 10.40 11.29
CA ALA A 2 23.82 9.46 11.30
C ALA A 2 24.14 8.25 10.41
N ARG A 3 23.69 7.05 10.83
CA ARG A 3 23.86 5.83 10.02
C ARG A 3 23.09 5.99 8.71
N GLN A 4 23.74 5.81 7.59
CA GLN A 4 23.11 5.75 6.26
C GLN A 4 23.00 4.30 5.80
N PHE A 5 21.88 4.00 5.14
CA PHE A 5 21.62 2.72 4.52
C PHE A 5 21.71 2.83 2.99
N ASN A 6 22.41 1.91 2.38
CA ASN A 6 22.57 1.83 0.94
C ASN A 6 21.35 1.13 0.32
N VAL A 7 20.60 1.86 -0.46
CA VAL A 7 19.35 1.41 -1.09
C VAL A 7 19.59 1.03 -2.53
N ALA A 8 19.06 -0.09 -2.97
CA ALA A 8 18.89 -0.40 -4.38
C ALA A 8 17.41 -0.28 -4.78
N MET A 9 17.12 0.54 -5.78
CA MET A 9 15.78 0.67 -6.37
C MET A 9 15.62 -0.37 -7.48
N VAL A 10 14.63 -1.26 -7.34
CA VAL A 10 14.38 -2.37 -8.28
C VAL A 10 13.02 -2.22 -8.92
N GLY A 11 12.99 -2.03 -10.25
CA GLY A 11 11.80 -1.63 -11.00
C GLY A 11 11.62 -0.11 -10.99
N LEU A 12 11.88 0.54 -12.13
CA LEU A 12 11.99 1.99 -12.24
C LEU A 12 10.78 2.66 -12.91
N GLY A 13 9.71 1.92 -13.18
CA GLY A 13 8.45 2.54 -13.59
C GLY A 13 7.91 3.42 -12.46
N PHE A 14 7.18 2.83 -11.55
CA PHE A 14 6.69 3.49 -10.34
C PHE A 14 7.82 3.83 -9.35
N GLY A 15 8.84 2.95 -9.26
CA GLY A 15 9.94 3.12 -8.29
C GLY A 15 10.77 4.39 -8.46
N SER A 16 10.80 5.01 -9.65
CA SER A 16 11.54 6.26 -9.86
C SER A 16 11.02 7.43 -9.01
N GLU A 17 9.74 7.40 -8.62
CA GLU A 17 9.14 8.42 -7.74
C GLU A 17 9.78 8.49 -6.35
N PHE A 18 10.38 7.41 -5.88
CA PHE A 18 11.00 7.34 -4.56
C PHE A 18 12.48 7.77 -4.56
N ILE A 19 13.15 7.81 -5.73
CA ILE A 19 14.60 8.05 -5.81
C ILE A 19 14.98 9.39 -5.18
N SER A 20 14.33 10.50 -5.58
CA SER A 20 14.61 11.82 -5.04
C SER A 20 14.35 11.92 -3.54
N ILE A 21 13.37 11.17 -3.03
CA ILE A 21 13.05 11.12 -1.60
C ILE A 21 14.19 10.45 -0.83
N TYR A 22 14.68 9.29 -1.30
CA TYR A 22 15.83 8.62 -0.70
C TYR A 22 17.10 9.47 -0.79
N GLN A 23 17.35 10.14 -1.92
CA GLN A 23 18.52 11.01 -2.10
C GLN A 23 18.52 12.19 -1.13
N ALA A 24 17.34 12.71 -0.76
CA ALA A 24 17.21 13.80 0.21
C ALA A 24 17.17 13.32 1.67
N HIS A 25 16.89 12.04 1.93
CA HIS A 25 16.73 11.52 3.29
C HIS A 25 18.08 11.36 4.01
N PRO A 26 18.25 11.88 5.25
CA PRO A 26 19.55 11.89 5.96
C PRO A 26 20.12 10.49 6.24
N ASN A 27 19.28 9.47 6.30
CA ASN A 27 19.67 8.09 6.61
C ASN A 27 19.72 7.17 5.38
N ALA A 28 19.63 7.69 4.16
CA ALA A 28 19.68 6.89 2.95
C ALA A 28 20.74 7.35 1.98
N HIS A 29 21.24 6.40 1.20
CA HIS A 29 22.04 6.61 0.00
C HIS A 29 21.51 5.69 -1.09
N VAL A 30 21.03 6.23 -2.22
CA VAL A 30 20.66 5.41 -3.38
C VAL A 30 21.94 4.95 -4.07
N SER A 31 22.38 3.75 -3.70
CA SER A 31 23.66 3.20 -4.21
C SER A 31 23.51 2.55 -5.58
N ALA A 32 22.33 2.03 -5.92
CA ALA A 32 22.11 1.34 -7.18
C ALA A 32 20.66 1.43 -7.66
N ILE A 33 20.50 1.27 -8.97
CA ILE A 33 19.19 1.11 -9.62
C ILE A 33 19.22 -0.14 -10.50
N CYS A 34 18.04 -0.81 -10.63
CA CYS A 34 17.92 -2.01 -11.42
C CYS A 34 16.68 -2.00 -12.31
N ARG A 35 16.88 -2.26 -13.61
CA ARG A 35 15.81 -2.42 -14.60
C ARG A 35 16.33 -3.27 -15.78
N ARG A 36 15.50 -4.18 -16.29
CA ARG A 36 15.87 -5.08 -17.41
C ARG A 36 16.17 -4.37 -18.73
N ASP A 37 15.50 -3.24 -18.99
CA ASP A 37 15.73 -2.45 -20.21
C ASP A 37 16.95 -1.53 -20.01
N PRO A 38 18.06 -1.73 -20.79
CA PRO A 38 19.29 -0.95 -20.60
C PRO A 38 19.14 0.53 -20.99
N ALA A 39 18.28 0.85 -21.98
CA ALA A 39 18.08 2.22 -22.43
C ALA A 39 17.34 3.05 -21.37
N GLU A 40 16.25 2.52 -20.85
CA GLU A 40 15.50 3.14 -19.78
C GLU A 40 16.30 3.18 -18.45
N LEU A 41 17.11 2.15 -18.19
CA LEU A 41 18.02 2.13 -17.05
C LEU A 41 19.07 3.25 -17.16
N LYS A 42 19.66 3.43 -18.36
CA LYS A 42 20.59 4.53 -18.63
C LYS A 42 19.93 5.88 -18.42
N LYS A 43 18.73 6.09 -19.02
CA LYS A 43 17.97 7.34 -18.90
C LYS A 43 17.72 7.69 -17.43
N CYS A 44 17.23 6.74 -16.64
CA CYS A 44 16.96 6.94 -15.23
C CYS A 44 18.24 7.24 -14.43
N GLY A 45 19.31 6.47 -14.67
CA GLY A 45 20.60 6.70 -14.01
C GLY A 45 21.20 8.07 -14.31
N ASP A 46 21.11 8.54 -15.56
CA ASP A 46 21.58 9.87 -15.95
C ASP A 46 20.71 10.98 -15.31
N GLN A 47 19.40 10.78 -15.27
CA GLN A 47 18.45 11.73 -14.67
C GLN A 47 18.71 11.96 -13.17
N PHE A 48 18.98 10.90 -12.43
CA PHE A 48 19.16 10.95 -10.97
C PHE A 48 20.62 10.95 -10.52
N GLY A 49 21.58 10.91 -11.44
CA GLY A 49 23.01 10.92 -11.14
C GLY A 49 23.47 9.64 -10.42
N ILE A 50 22.93 8.47 -10.81
CA ILE A 50 23.27 7.19 -10.21
C ILE A 50 24.12 6.39 -11.19
N ASP A 51 25.35 6.07 -10.79
CA ASP A 51 26.34 5.38 -11.63
C ASP A 51 26.19 3.85 -11.59
N LYS A 52 25.86 3.28 -10.42
CA LYS A 52 25.73 1.83 -10.25
C LYS A 52 24.38 1.34 -10.78
N ARG A 53 24.40 0.68 -11.92
CA ARG A 53 23.23 0.30 -12.74
C ARG A 53 23.25 -1.16 -13.10
N TYR A 54 22.22 -1.90 -12.72
CA TYR A 54 22.12 -3.34 -12.94
C TYR A 54 20.96 -3.69 -13.88
N THR A 55 21.19 -4.59 -14.83
CA THR A 55 20.13 -5.17 -15.67
C THR A 55 19.58 -6.46 -15.12
N SER A 56 20.27 -7.06 -14.14
CA SER A 56 19.89 -8.29 -13.45
C SER A 56 19.67 -8.07 -11.96
N TYR A 57 18.61 -8.66 -11.43
CA TYR A 57 18.35 -8.64 -9.99
C TYR A 57 19.38 -9.42 -9.19
N ASP A 58 19.94 -10.52 -9.76
CA ASP A 58 20.97 -11.31 -9.11
C ASP A 58 22.27 -10.49 -8.91
N GLU A 59 22.59 -9.55 -9.79
CA GLU A 59 23.71 -8.62 -9.61
C GLU A 59 23.48 -7.67 -8.42
N VAL A 60 22.23 -7.14 -8.26
CA VAL A 60 21.85 -6.35 -7.09
C VAL A 60 22.05 -7.14 -5.80
N LEU A 61 21.63 -8.41 -5.79
CA LEU A 61 21.73 -9.28 -4.62
C LEU A 61 23.17 -9.65 -4.27
N ALA A 62 24.05 -9.79 -5.27
CA ALA A 62 25.47 -10.10 -5.10
C ALA A 62 26.29 -8.90 -4.56
N ASP A 63 25.78 -7.68 -4.74
CA ASP A 63 26.43 -6.46 -4.25
C ASP A 63 26.35 -6.36 -2.72
N LYS A 64 27.51 -6.49 -2.07
CA LYS A 64 27.62 -6.49 -0.60
C LYS A 64 27.45 -5.11 0.02
N ASP A 65 27.57 -4.04 -0.77
CA ASP A 65 27.41 -2.67 -0.28
C ASP A 65 25.93 -2.29 -0.10
N ILE A 66 24.99 -3.05 -0.69
CA ILE A 66 23.56 -2.80 -0.58
C ILE A 66 23.01 -3.35 0.75
N ASP A 67 22.41 -2.52 1.57
CA ASP A 67 21.78 -2.89 2.83
C ASP A 67 20.34 -3.36 2.64
N PHE A 68 19.57 -2.68 1.79
CA PHE A 68 18.19 -3.05 1.51
C PHE A 68 17.76 -2.77 0.07
N VAL A 69 16.72 -3.47 -0.36
CA VAL A 69 16.11 -3.31 -1.68
C VAL A 69 14.68 -2.79 -1.57
N HIS A 70 14.35 -1.80 -2.41
CA HIS A 70 12.98 -1.37 -2.62
C HIS A 70 12.47 -1.98 -3.95
N ILE A 71 11.57 -2.95 -3.84
CA ILE A 71 11.02 -3.72 -4.96
C ILE A 71 9.76 -3.04 -5.48
N ASN A 72 9.80 -2.62 -6.74
CA ASN A 72 8.69 -2.01 -7.50
C ASN A 72 8.48 -2.75 -8.83
N SER A 73 8.66 -4.05 -8.82
CA SER A 73 8.48 -4.95 -9.97
C SER A 73 6.99 -5.23 -10.23
N PRO A 74 6.63 -5.93 -11.31
CA PRO A 74 5.28 -6.49 -11.46
C PRO A 74 4.89 -7.37 -10.26
N ILE A 75 3.62 -7.32 -9.87
CA ILE A 75 3.09 -7.95 -8.66
C ILE A 75 3.43 -9.44 -8.56
N THR A 76 3.42 -10.16 -9.68
CA THR A 76 3.79 -11.59 -9.74
C THR A 76 5.25 -11.88 -9.35
N ASP A 77 6.08 -10.85 -9.33
CA ASP A 77 7.49 -10.99 -9.00
C ASP A 77 7.80 -10.65 -7.52
N HIS A 78 6.86 -10.06 -6.78
CA HIS A 78 7.08 -9.56 -5.43
C HIS A 78 7.58 -10.64 -4.46
N ALA A 79 6.94 -11.82 -4.48
CA ALA A 79 7.27 -12.88 -3.52
C ALA A 79 8.66 -13.45 -3.73
N TRP A 80 8.96 -13.93 -4.95
CA TRP A 80 10.28 -14.55 -5.22
C TRP A 80 11.41 -13.55 -5.09
N MET A 81 11.19 -12.28 -5.47
CA MET A 81 12.22 -11.23 -5.30
C MET A 81 12.46 -10.92 -3.83
N SER A 82 11.40 -10.81 -3.02
CA SER A 82 11.52 -10.60 -1.58
C SER A 82 12.25 -11.75 -0.89
N LEU A 83 11.92 -13.00 -1.22
CA LEU A 83 12.57 -14.18 -0.66
C LEU A 83 14.07 -14.22 -1.01
N LYS A 84 14.43 -13.97 -2.28
CA LYS A 84 15.84 -13.91 -2.70
C LYS A 84 16.61 -12.78 -2.00
N ALA A 85 16.00 -11.60 -1.80
CA ALA A 85 16.66 -10.50 -1.10
C ALA A 85 16.94 -10.86 0.37
N LEU A 86 15.95 -11.44 1.06
CA LEU A 86 16.11 -11.90 2.44
C LEU A 86 17.17 -13.01 2.56
N ASP A 87 17.24 -13.93 1.57
CA ASP A 87 18.31 -14.95 1.50
C ASP A 87 19.70 -14.33 1.26
N ALA A 88 19.77 -13.23 0.53
CA ALA A 88 21.01 -12.48 0.29
C ALA A 88 21.40 -11.55 1.45
N GLY A 89 20.68 -11.59 2.57
CA GLY A 89 20.96 -10.78 3.76
C GLY A 89 20.52 -9.33 3.65
N LYS A 90 19.57 -9.00 2.75
CA LYS A 90 19.10 -7.63 2.54
C LYS A 90 17.72 -7.43 3.15
N HIS A 91 17.51 -6.29 3.80
CA HIS A 91 16.18 -5.83 4.19
C HIS A 91 15.33 -5.56 2.94
N VAL A 92 14.00 -5.61 3.09
CA VAL A 92 13.07 -5.49 1.95
C VAL A 92 11.98 -4.47 2.25
N MET A 93 11.78 -3.56 1.31
CA MET A 93 10.54 -2.81 1.14
C MET A 93 9.96 -3.20 -0.22
N CYS A 94 8.71 -3.66 -0.25
CA CYS A 94 8.08 -4.14 -1.48
C CYS A 94 6.74 -3.44 -1.68
N THR A 95 6.46 -2.97 -2.91
CA THR A 95 5.14 -2.42 -3.24
C THR A 95 4.03 -3.45 -3.04
N VAL A 96 2.80 -2.97 -2.98
CA VAL A 96 1.59 -3.79 -2.74
C VAL A 96 1.14 -4.58 -3.97
N PRO A 97 0.48 -5.70 -3.72
CA PRO A 97 0.40 -6.48 -2.50
C PRO A 97 1.70 -7.26 -2.22
N MET A 98 1.84 -7.81 -1.02
CA MET A 98 3.03 -8.56 -0.61
C MET A 98 3.34 -9.75 -1.54
N ALA A 99 2.30 -10.45 -1.96
CA ALA A 99 2.36 -11.67 -2.77
C ALA A 99 1.01 -11.92 -3.46
N THR A 100 0.92 -13.01 -4.23
CA THR A 100 -0.30 -13.41 -4.95
C THR A 100 -0.95 -14.67 -4.37
N THR A 101 -0.28 -15.38 -3.47
CA THR A 101 -0.78 -16.59 -2.81
C THR A 101 -0.53 -16.56 -1.30
N ILE A 102 -1.36 -17.31 -0.54
CA ILE A 102 -1.19 -17.47 0.91
C ILE A 102 0.15 -18.12 1.25
N ASP A 103 0.58 -19.09 0.46
CA ASP A 103 1.84 -19.80 0.70
C ASP A 103 3.06 -18.89 0.49
N GLU A 104 3.04 -18.01 -0.49
CA GLU A 104 4.08 -17.00 -0.67
C GLU A 104 4.13 -16.03 0.51
N CYS A 105 2.99 -15.57 1.00
CA CYS A 105 2.92 -14.74 2.22
C CYS A 105 3.56 -15.47 3.41
N ARG A 106 3.23 -16.75 3.59
CA ARG A 106 3.79 -17.58 4.68
C ARG A 106 5.30 -17.72 4.54
N GLN A 107 5.80 -18.02 3.35
CA GLN A 107 7.23 -18.15 3.10
C GLN A 107 8.01 -16.87 3.43
N ILE A 108 7.46 -15.69 3.07
CA ILE A 108 8.09 -14.40 3.40
C ILE A 108 8.13 -14.18 4.91
N VAL A 109 7.01 -14.40 5.63
CA VAL A 109 6.95 -14.24 7.09
C VAL A 109 7.94 -15.17 7.79
N GLU A 110 7.99 -16.45 7.39
CA GLU A 110 8.94 -17.43 7.93
C GLU A 110 10.41 -17.04 7.64
N LYS A 111 10.67 -16.51 6.44
CA LYS A 111 12.00 -16.04 6.07
C LYS A 111 12.42 -14.83 6.93
N VAL A 112 11.55 -13.85 7.13
CA VAL A 112 11.77 -12.70 8.02
C VAL A 112 12.06 -13.17 9.44
N LYS A 113 11.24 -14.09 9.97
CA LYS A 113 11.46 -14.69 11.29
C LYS A 113 12.83 -15.37 11.40
N LYS A 114 13.22 -16.14 10.39
CA LYS A 114 14.49 -16.89 10.37
C LYS A 114 15.72 -15.97 10.26
N THR A 115 15.62 -14.90 9.47
CA THR A 115 16.78 -14.03 9.18
C THR A 115 16.89 -12.85 10.15
N GLY A 116 15.79 -12.45 10.84
CA GLY A 116 15.73 -11.22 11.63
C GLY A 116 15.77 -9.94 10.80
N LEU A 117 15.73 -10.06 9.47
CA LEU A 117 15.74 -8.91 8.57
C LEU A 117 14.37 -8.22 8.57
N LYS A 118 14.36 -6.93 8.25
CA LYS A 118 13.12 -6.15 8.20
C LYS A 118 12.46 -6.30 6.83
N TYR A 119 11.13 -6.45 6.85
CA TYR A 119 10.27 -6.46 5.68
C TYR A 119 9.13 -5.47 5.89
N MET A 120 8.89 -4.62 4.91
CA MET A 120 7.78 -3.66 4.87
C MET A 120 7.03 -3.79 3.54
N MET A 121 5.72 -3.94 3.59
CA MET A 121 4.89 -3.70 2.41
C MET A 121 4.64 -2.19 2.28
N ALA A 122 5.01 -1.60 1.16
CA ALA A 122 4.88 -0.17 0.91
C ALA A 122 3.42 0.21 0.60
N GLU A 123 2.56 0.09 1.61
CA GLU A 123 1.14 0.43 1.50
C GLU A 123 0.94 1.94 1.64
N THR A 124 0.61 2.59 0.54
CA THR A 124 0.54 4.05 0.43
C THR A 124 -0.60 4.66 1.25
N VAL A 125 -1.76 4.00 1.30
CA VAL A 125 -2.97 4.56 1.91
C VAL A 125 -2.79 4.85 3.40
N VAL A 126 -2.12 3.97 4.15
CA VAL A 126 -1.90 4.17 5.60
C VAL A 126 -0.86 5.25 5.94
N TYR A 127 -0.34 5.91 4.91
CA TYR A 127 0.54 7.07 5.01
C TYR A 127 0.03 8.28 4.21
N SER A 128 -1.15 8.18 3.59
CA SER A 128 -1.80 9.34 2.97
C SER A 128 -2.19 10.37 4.02
N ARG A 129 -2.25 11.64 3.63
CA ARG A 129 -2.62 12.72 4.56
C ARG A 129 -3.99 12.53 5.16
N GLU A 130 -4.92 11.97 4.40
CA GLU A 130 -6.28 11.71 4.83
C GLU A 130 -6.30 10.63 5.91
N TYR A 131 -5.58 9.54 5.71
CA TYR A 131 -5.45 8.50 6.73
C TYR A 131 -4.74 9.02 7.99
N LEU A 132 -3.66 9.77 7.84
CA LEU A 132 -2.93 10.36 8.96
C LEU A 132 -3.82 11.31 9.78
N PHE A 133 -4.70 12.07 9.11
CA PHE A 133 -5.68 12.92 9.75
C PHE A 133 -6.70 12.11 10.56
N ILE A 134 -7.28 11.06 9.97
CA ILE A 134 -8.21 10.17 10.66
C ILE A 134 -7.53 9.46 11.83
N LYS A 135 -6.29 9.00 11.65
CA LYS A 135 -5.51 8.35 12.71
C LYS A 135 -5.20 9.31 13.88
N ASP A 136 -4.95 10.57 13.59
CA ASP A 136 -4.78 11.63 14.61
C ASP A 136 -6.08 11.86 15.39
N MET A 137 -7.22 12.00 14.70
CA MET A 137 -8.54 12.08 15.35
C MET A 137 -8.83 10.85 16.23
N TYR A 138 -8.50 9.66 15.74
CA TYR A 138 -8.67 8.42 16.50
C TYR A 138 -7.83 8.41 17.77
N LYS A 139 -6.53 8.74 17.67
CA LYS A 139 -5.62 8.83 18.82
C LYS A 139 -6.04 9.87 19.86
N LYS A 140 -6.63 10.98 19.42
CA LYS A 140 -7.19 12.02 20.31
C LYS A 140 -8.54 11.65 20.91
N GLY A 141 -9.12 10.49 20.54
CA GLY A 141 -10.44 10.05 21.00
C GLY A 141 -11.61 10.89 20.48
N GLU A 142 -11.38 11.68 19.42
CA GLU A 142 -12.39 12.55 18.82
C GLU A 142 -13.51 11.75 18.14
N LEU A 143 -13.19 10.60 17.54
CA LEU A 143 -14.17 9.72 16.90
C LEU A 143 -15.09 9.02 17.93
N GLY A 144 -14.66 8.93 19.20
CA GLY A 144 -15.35 8.11 20.21
C GLY A 144 -15.14 6.61 19.97
N LYS A 145 -16.12 5.77 20.29
CA LYS A 145 -16.07 4.33 19.94
C LYS A 145 -16.35 4.19 18.45
N ILE A 146 -15.44 3.53 17.71
CA ILE A 146 -15.68 3.18 16.31
C ILE A 146 -16.82 2.17 16.24
N GLN A 147 -17.74 2.35 15.30
CA GLN A 147 -18.88 1.45 15.07
C GLN A 147 -18.76 0.73 13.73
N HIS A 148 -18.20 1.38 12.72
CA HIS A 148 -18.07 0.82 11.38
C HIS A 148 -16.94 1.49 10.61
N LEU A 149 -16.32 0.72 9.69
CA LEU A 149 -15.27 1.15 8.78
C LEU A 149 -15.69 0.75 7.36
N ALA A 150 -15.52 1.65 6.40
CA ALA A 150 -15.80 1.35 5.01
C ALA A 150 -14.71 1.93 4.10
N ALA A 151 -14.39 1.21 3.02
CA ALA A 151 -13.43 1.68 2.03
C ALA A 151 -13.78 1.18 0.62
N SER A 152 -13.46 1.99 -0.37
CA SER A 152 -13.67 1.60 -1.77
C SER A 152 -12.54 2.07 -2.65
N HIS A 153 -12.16 1.22 -3.62
CA HIS A 153 -11.16 1.58 -4.62
C HIS A 153 -11.57 1.07 -6.01
N PRO A 154 -12.52 1.74 -6.68
CA PRO A 154 -12.63 1.60 -8.12
C PRO A 154 -11.37 2.14 -8.78
N GLN A 155 -10.85 1.37 -9.73
CA GLN A 155 -9.72 1.78 -10.55
C GLN A 155 -9.87 1.15 -11.92
N ASP A 156 -9.70 1.95 -12.97
CA ASP A 156 -9.70 1.46 -14.36
C ASP A 156 -8.26 1.22 -14.80
N MET A 157 -7.96 -0.02 -15.15
CA MET A 157 -6.64 -0.46 -15.60
C MET A 157 -6.53 -0.56 -17.12
N ASP A 158 -7.49 -0.04 -17.87
CA ASP A 158 -7.39 0.03 -19.33
C ASP A 158 -6.21 0.94 -19.74
N GLY A 159 -5.37 0.42 -20.65
CA GLY A 159 -4.15 1.12 -21.07
C GLY A 159 -2.93 0.95 -20.15
N TRP A 160 -3.08 0.25 -19.04
CA TRP A 160 -1.96 -0.09 -18.15
C TRP A 160 -1.15 -1.29 -18.68
N PRO A 161 0.07 -1.56 -18.15
CA PRO A 161 0.87 -2.72 -18.54
C PRO A 161 0.08 -4.02 -18.50
N ALA A 162 0.27 -4.88 -19.50
CA ALA A 162 -0.56 -6.08 -19.75
C ALA A 162 -0.64 -7.08 -18.56
N TYR A 163 0.26 -7.02 -17.59
CA TYR A 163 0.17 -7.90 -16.42
C TYR A 163 -1.06 -7.58 -15.54
N TRP A 164 -1.60 -6.34 -15.60
CA TRP A 164 -2.80 -5.95 -14.89
C TRP A 164 -4.05 -6.69 -15.38
N GLU A 165 -4.08 -7.05 -16.66
CA GLU A 165 -5.20 -7.81 -17.25
C GLU A 165 -5.37 -9.20 -16.63
N LYS A 166 -4.36 -9.70 -15.90
CA LYS A 166 -4.39 -10.97 -15.18
C LYS A 166 -4.77 -10.82 -13.71
N MET A 167 -4.96 -9.61 -13.24
CA MET A 167 -5.25 -9.35 -11.83
C MET A 167 -6.74 -9.52 -11.54
N ILE A 168 -7.02 -10.14 -10.41
CA ILE A 168 -8.33 -10.25 -9.80
C ILE A 168 -8.55 -9.01 -8.93
N PRO A 169 -9.73 -8.35 -8.94
CA PRO A 169 -9.95 -7.13 -8.16
C PRO A 169 -9.53 -7.26 -6.69
N MET A 170 -9.97 -8.30 -5.98
CA MET A 170 -9.63 -8.48 -4.57
C MET A 170 -8.17 -8.87 -4.34
N HIS A 171 -7.45 -9.46 -5.29
CA HIS A 171 -6.01 -9.69 -5.12
C HIS A 171 -5.18 -8.38 -5.08
N TYR A 172 -5.79 -7.26 -5.45
CA TYR A 172 -5.20 -5.93 -5.33
C TYR A 172 -6.06 -5.04 -4.40
N ALA A 173 -6.46 -5.57 -3.24
CA ALA A 173 -7.37 -4.90 -2.32
C ALA A 173 -6.67 -4.26 -1.11
N THR A 174 -5.34 -4.29 -1.02
CA THR A 174 -4.61 -3.79 0.15
C THR A 174 -4.92 -2.31 0.45
N HIS A 175 -5.14 -1.49 -0.57
CA HIS A 175 -5.52 -0.06 -0.41
C HIS A 175 -6.86 0.17 0.29
N VAL A 176 -7.78 -0.79 0.28
CA VAL A 176 -9.07 -0.69 1.01
C VAL A 176 -9.06 -1.51 2.29
N VAL A 177 -8.23 -2.53 2.39
CA VAL A 177 -8.04 -3.35 3.58
C VAL A 177 -7.23 -2.61 4.63
N SER A 178 -6.10 -2.03 4.22
CA SER A 178 -5.10 -1.45 5.10
C SER A 178 -5.62 -0.30 5.96
N PRO A 179 -6.40 0.68 5.45
CA PRO A 179 -6.87 1.77 6.29
C PRO A 179 -7.89 1.28 7.34
N CYS A 180 -8.73 0.30 6.97
CA CYS A 180 -9.70 -0.27 7.91
C CYS A 180 -9.02 -1.00 9.07
N LEU A 181 -8.06 -1.86 8.78
CA LEU A 181 -7.36 -2.64 9.81
C LEU A 181 -6.30 -1.80 10.54
N GLY A 182 -5.56 -0.98 9.79
CA GLY A 182 -4.47 -0.15 10.32
C GLY A 182 -4.94 0.96 11.28
N LEU A 183 -6.19 1.48 11.13
CA LEU A 183 -6.71 2.49 12.03
C LEU A 183 -6.78 1.98 13.47
N VAL A 184 -7.23 0.75 13.64
CA VAL A 184 -7.44 0.09 14.95
C VAL A 184 -6.30 -0.86 15.34
N ASP A 185 -5.18 -0.82 14.61
CA ASP A 185 -4.03 -1.71 14.76
C ASP A 185 -4.44 -3.20 14.78
N GLY A 186 -5.49 -3.54 13.98
CA GLY A 186 -6.13 -4.85 13.95
C GLY A 186 -5.65 -5.76 12.82
N LEU A 187 -5.99 -7.04 12.95
CA LEU A 187 -5.84 -8.06 11.91
C LEU A 187 -7.22 -8.59 11.53
N ALA A 188 -7.38 -9.06 10.30
CA ALA A 188 -8.60 -9.73 9.88
C ALA A 188 -8.64 -11.17 10.42
N GLU A 189 -9.83 -11.61 10.88
CA GLU A 189 -10.08 -12.98 11.35
C GLU A 189 -10.73 -13.85 10.27
N TYR A 190 -11.77 -13.32 9.63
CA TYR A 190 -12.46 -13.97 8.52
C TYR A 190 -13.14 -12.93 7.61
N VAL A 191 -13.50 -13.37 6.41
CA VAL A 191 -14.18 -12.57 5.40
C VAL A 191 -15.41 -13.27 4.85
N SER A 192 -16.37 -12.48 4.35
CA SER A 192 -17.47 -12.92 3.50
C SER A 192 -17.57 -11.96 2.32
N CYS A 193 -17.51 -12.47 1.10
CA CYS A 193 -17.40 -11.66 -0.11
C CYS A 193 -18.33 -12.15 -1.21
N PHE A 194 -18.90 -11.23 -1.96
CA PHE A 194 -19.74 -11.50 -3.13
C PHE A 194 -19.15 -10.84 -4.36
N GLY A 195 -19.14 -11.58 -5.46
CA GLY A 195 -18.89 -11.04 -6.78
C GLY A 195 -20.16 -10.40 -7.35
N SER A 196 -20.01 -9.28 -8.04
CA SER A 196 -21.11 -8.50 -8.63
C SER A 196 -20.80 -8.12 -10.07
N GLY A 197 -21.83 -8.15 -10.92
CA GLY A 197 -21.71 -7.83 -12.33
C GLY A 197 -20.87 -8.83 -13.12
N THR A 198 -20.60 -8.51 -14.37
CA THR A 198 -19.79 -9.35 -15.26
C THR A 198 -18.75 -8.47 -15.94
N VAL A 199 -17.48 -8.82 -15.77
CA VAL A 199 -16.39 -8.17 -16.50
C VAL A 199 -16.37 -8.66 -17.97
N ARG A 200 -15.90 -7.83 -18.88
CA ARG A 200 -15.81 -8.19 -20.31
C ARG A 200 -14.99 -9.47 -20.55
N GLU A 201 -15.34 -10.18 -21.60
CA GLU A 201 -14.87 -11.54 -21.85
C GLU A 201 -13.36 -11.69 -22.01
N ASP A 202 -12.69 -10.71 -22.62
CA ASP A 202 -11.23 -10.73 -22.80
C ASP A 202 -10.48 -10.66 -21.47
N ILE A 203 -10.93 -9.81 -20.53
CA ILE A 203 -10.38 -9.73 -19.17
C ILE A 203 -10.73 -10.96 -18.37
N ALA A 204 -11.98 -11.45 -18.46
CA ALA A 204 -12.39 -12.67 -17.76
C ALA A 204 -11.50 -13.88 -18.15
N ARG A 205 -11.16 -14.03 -19.43
CA ARG A 205 -10.27 -15.11 -19.91
C ARG A 205 -8.83 -14.95 -19.41
N LYS A 206 -8.32 -13.71 -19.32
CA LYS A 206 -6.93 -13.45 -18.90
C LYS A 206 -6.74 -13.56 -17.39
N SER A 207 -7.70 -13.06 -16.62
CA SER A 207 -7.65 -13.04 -15.14
C SER A 207 -8.16 -14.33 -14.50
N GLY A 208 -8.99 -15.09 -15.20
CA GLY A 208 -9.76 -16.22 -14.64
C GLY A 208 -10.92 -15.78 -13.74
N ASN A 209 -11.22 -14.49 -13.66
CA ASN A 209 -12.29 -13.91 -12.85
C ASN A 209 -13.44 -13.41 -13.75
N LYS A 210 -14.68 -13.73 -13.37
CA LYS A 210 -15.88 -13.30 -14.11
C LYS A 210 -16.54 -12.03 -13.56
N PHE A 211 -16.20 -11.63 -12.32
CA PHE A 211 -16.84 -10.53 -11.64
C PHE A 211 -16.24 -9.19 -12.05
N ALA A 212 -17.08 -8.19 -12.35
CA ALA A 212 -16.64 -6.82 -12.58
C ALA A 212 -16.20 -6.14 -11.27
N LEU A 213 -16.87 -6.48 -10.18
CA LEU A 213 -16.66 -5.92 -8.87
C LEU A 213 -16.80 -7.00 -7.80
N GLU A 214 -16.05 -6.89 -6.73
CA GLU A 214 -16.20 -7.73 -5.55
C GLU A 214 -16.40 -6.85 -4.31
N THR A 215 -17.38 -7.24 -3.45
CA THR A 215 -17.73 -6.55 -2.20
C THR A 215 -17.58 -7.50 -1.03
N CYS A 216 -16.90 -7.05 0.01
CA CYS A 216 -16.43 -7.91 1.08
C CYS A 216 -16.68 -7.29 2.44
N HIS A 217 -17.17 -8.10 3.38
CA HIS A 217 -17.18 -7.82 4.81
C HIS A 217 -16.01 -8.53 5.50
N ILE A 218 -15.29 -7.78 6.33
CA ILE A 218 -14.13 -8.25 7.09
C ILE A 218 -14.50 -8.24 8.57
N LYS A 219 -14.32 -9.35 9.28
CA LYS A 219 -14.34 -9.39 10.75
C LYS A 219 -12.94 -9.06 11.27
N ILE A 220 -12.85 -8.06 12.13
CA ILE A 220 -11.59 -7.69 12.78
C ILE A 220 -11.41 -8.55 14.04
N LYS A 221 -10.26 -9.22 14.13
CA LYS A 221 -9.91 -10.16 15.19
C LYS A 221 -9.97 -9.49 16.57
N ASP A 222 -10.47 -10.21 17.56
CA ASP A 222 -10.56 -9.79 18.97
C ASP A 222 -11.30 -8.47 19.21
N THR A 223 -12.20 -8.08 18.32
CA THR A 223 -13.05 -6.88 18.43
C THR A 223 -14.51 -7.17 18.12
N ASP A 224 -15.41 -6.21 18.36
CA ASP A 224 -16.80 -6.22 17.87
C ASP A 224 -16.94 -5.55 16.47
N LEU A 225 -15.82 -5.09 15.90
CA LEU A 225 -15.81 -4.33 14.64
C LEU A 225 -15.85 -5.22 13.40
N THR A 226 -16.48 -4.68 12.38
CA THR A 226 -16.40 -5.15 10.99
C THR A 226 -16.04 -3.99 10.07
N ALA A 227 -15.45 -4.31 8.92
CA ALA A 227 -15.24 -3.37 7.84
C ALA A 227 -15.96 -3.85 6.58
N HIS A 228 -16.44 -2.90 5.76
CA HIS A 228 -17.00 -3.16 4.44
C HIS A 228 -16.10 -2.55 3.38
N ILE A 229 -15.65 -3.37 2.44
CA ILE A 229 -14.80 -2.93 1.34
C ILE A 229 -15.33 -3.39 0.00
N TRP A 230 -14.99 -2.66 -1.07
CA TRP A 230 -15.23 -3.13 -2.43
C TRP A 230 -14.15 -2.65 -3.39
N ARG A 231 -13.93 -3.45 -4.44
CA ARG A 231 -12.88 -3.26 -5.44
C ARG A 231 -13.36 -3.63 -6.84
N CYS A 232 -12.97 -2.83 -7.84
CA CYS A 232 -13.01 -3.18 -9.26
C CYS A 232 -11.72 -2.74 -9.94
N LEU A 233 -11.43 -3.33 -11.11
CA LEU A 233 -10.27 -2.98 -11.94
C LEU A 233 -10.65 -2.61 -13.37
N TYR A 234 -11.88 -2.94 -13.80
CA TYR A 234 -12.37 -2.74 -15.16
C TYR A 234 -13.88 -2.55 -15.15
N ASP A 235 -14.42 -2.01 -16.24
CA ASP A 235 -15.84 -1.97 -16.58
C ASP A 235 -16.75 -1.27 -15.57
N VAL A 236 -16.20 -0.30 -14.82
CA VAL A 236 -16.95 0.59 -13.93
C VAL A 236 -16.66 2.02 -14.30
N ALA A 237 -17.69 2.83 -14.57
CA ALA A 237 -17.55 4.22 -15.02
C ALA A 237 -16.79 5.13 -14.05
N ARG A 238 -16.73 4.81 -12.76
CA ARG A 238 -15.87 5.46 -11.79
C ARG A 238 -14.44 4.97 -11.97
N GLN A 239 -13.62 5.71 -12.73
CA GLN A 239 -12.29 5.28 -13.12
C GLN A 239 -11.26 5.29 -12.00
N TYR A 240 -11.44 6.17 -10.99
CA TYR A 240 -10.55 6.20 -9.83
C TYR A 240 -11.27 6.78 -8.60
N ARG A 241 -11.08 6.14 -7.47
CA ARG A 241 -11.33 6.64 -6.12
C ARG A 241 -10.59 5.75 -5.13
N GLU A 242 -9.95 6.34 -4.16
CA GLU A 242 -9.31 5.64 -3.06
C GLU A 242 -9.89 6.23 -1.77
N SER A 243 -10.91 5.58 -1.20
CA SER A 243 -11.68 6.16 -0.10
C SER A 243 -11.64 5.34 1.17
N PHE A 244 -11.78 6.04 2.29
CA PHE A 244 -11.88 5.47 3.62
C PHE A 244 -12.84 6.27 4.48
N ASP A 245 -13.95 5.66 4.89
CA ASP A 245 -14.99 6.25 5.72
C ASP A 245 -14.95 5.61 7.11
N VAL A 246 -15.13 6.43 8.15
CA VAL A 246 -15.10 6.00 9.55
C VAL A 246 -16.31 6.52 10.30
N TYR A 247 -17.07 5.62 10.90
CA TYR A 247 -18.27 5.94 11.67
C TYR A 247 -18.03 5.71 13.15
N GLY A 248 -17.92 6.79 13.92
CA GLY A 248 -17.72 6.79 15.36
C GLY A 248 -18.93 7.30 16.13
N THR A 249 -18.91 7.12 17.46
CA THR A 249 -20.04 7.56 18.31
C THR A 249 -20.06 9.07 18.58
N LYS A 250 -18.92 9.77 18.38
CA LYS A 250 -18.82 11.22 18.56
C LYS A 250 -18.71 11.95 17.23
N LYS A 251 -17.80 11.47 16.36
CA LYS A 251 -17.61 12.00 15.02
C LYS A 251 -17.52 10.87 14.02
N SER A 252 -17.91 11.16 12.78
CA SER A 252 -17.70 10.33 11.60
C SER A 252 -16.93 11.14 10.56
N PHE A 253 -16.12 10.45 9.76
CA PHE A 253 -15.41 11.03 8.63
C PHE A 253 -15.89 10.34 7.36
N GLU A 254 -16.33 11.14 6.38
CA GLU A 254 -16.74 10.67 5.06
C GLU A 254 -15.84 11.25 3.97
N TRP A 255 -15.36 10.36 3.12
CA TRP A 255 -14.54 10.72 1.97
C TRP A 255 -15.37 11.41 0.90
N THR A 256 -14.79 12.41 0.27
CA THR A 256 -15.48 13.14 -0.81
C THR A 256 -15.97 12.23 -1.94
N LEU A 257 -17.08 12.57 -2.56
CA LEU A 257 -17.61 11.90 -3.74
C LEU A 257 -16.95 12.38 -5.03
N ILE A 258 -16.52 13.62 -5.07
CA ILE A 258 -15.88 14.25 -6.24
C ILE A 258 -14.42 14.53 -5.87
N GLU A 259 -13.52 14.07 -6.69
CA GLU A 259 -12.07 14.27 -6.50
C GLU A 259 -11.76 15.77 -6.34
N HIS A 260 -10.84 16.09 -5.44
CA HIS A 260 -10.43 17.45 -5.06
C HIS A 260 -11.47 18.30 -4.29
N GLU A 261 -12.66 17.80 -4.01
CA GLU A 261 -13.56 18.45 -3.06
C GLU A 261 -13.15 18.13 -1.61
N PRO A 262 -13.49 18.99 -0.64
CA PRO A 262 -13.23 18.72 0.77
C PRO A 262 -14.01 17.50 1.28
N HIS A 263 -13.39 16.73 2.17
CA HIS A 263 -14.03 15.67 2.95
C HIS A 263 -15.01 16.25 3.98
N VAL A 264 -15.85 15.41 4.58
CA VAL A 264 -16.87 15.84 5.55
C VAL A 264 -16.66 15.16 6.90
N ILE A 265 -16.74 15.96 7.96
CA ILE A 265 -16.81 15.47 9.34
C ILE A 265 -18.24 15.70 9.84
N HIS A 266 -18.87 14.64 10.33
CA HIS A 266 -20.14 14.69 11.04
C HIS A 266 -19.87 14.63 12.53
N THR A 267 -20.40 15.61 13.29
CA THR A 267 -20.27 15.68 14.75
C THR A 267 -21.63 15.45 15.39
N ALA A 268 -21.73 14.41 16.24
CA ALA A 268 -22.97 14.13 16.96
C ALA A 268 -23.28 15.21 18.01
N LYS A 269 -24.53 15.68 18.04
CA LYS A 269 -25.02 16.68 18.99
C LYS A 269 -26.31 16.28 19.72
N LYS A 270 -26.53 15.01 19.90
CA LYS A 270 -27.77 14.49 20.51
C LYS A 270 -28.17 15.28 21.77
N PRO A 271 -29.46 15.70 21.92
CA PRO A 271 -30.62 15.34 21.06
C PRO A 271 -30.78 16.21 19.79
N GLU A 272 -29.98 17.28 19.60
CA GLU A 272 -30.03 18.14 18.42
C GLU A 272 -29.52 17.39 17.17
N PRO A 273 -29.83 17.88 15.96
CA PRO A 273 -29.27 17.39 14.71
C PRO A 273 -27.74 17.45 14.72
N GLU A 274 -27.11 16.53 14.02
CA GLU A 274 -25.66 16.54 13.80
C GLU A 274 -25.19 17.81 13.08
N ILE A 275 -23.91 18.14 13.24
CA ILE A 275 -23.25 19.16 12.43
C ILE A 275 -22.38 18.44 11.40
N ALA A 276 -22.57 18.78 10.11
CA ALA A 276 -21.71 18.36 9.01
C ALA A 276 -20.83 19.54 8.57
N GLU A 277 -19.51 19.34 8.56
CA GLU A 277 -18.53 20.37 8.24
C GLU A 277 -17.54 19.86 7.18
N LYS A 278 -17.27 20.65 6.15
CA LYS A 278 -16.20 20.40 5.19
C LYS A 278 -14.85 20.63 5.87
N VAL A 279 -13.90 19.72 5.67
CA VAL A 279 -12.57 19.77 6.29
C VAL A 279 -11.49 19.84 5.25
N THR A 280 -10.47 20.69 5.49
CA THR A 280 -9.22 20.71 4.73
C THR A 280 -8.19 19.86 5.47
N ILE A 281 -7.62 18.88 4.77
CA ILE A 281 -6.64 17.97 5.34
C ILE A 281 -5.24 18.59 5.27
N PRO A 282 -4.48 18.65 6.38
CA PRO A 282 -3.09 19.11 6.36
C PRO A 282 -2.16 18.10 5.69
N ASP A 283 -0.99 18.54 5.27
CA ASP A 283 -0.01 17.70 4.56
C ASP A 283 0.82 16.77 5.46
N PHE A 284 0.75 16.95 6.76
CA PHE A 284 1.54 16.21 7.76
C PHE A 284 3.07 16.23 7.55
N ALA A 285 3.59 17.16 6.75
CA ALA A 285 5.02 17.29 6.48
C ALA A 285 5.85 17.47 7.76
N HIS A 286 5.26 18.02 8.82
CA HIS A 286 5.92 18.23 10.12
C HIS A 286 6.36 16.92 10.80
N LEU A 287 5.81 15.78 10.42
CA LEU A 287 6.20 14.45 10.92
C LEU A 287 7.50 13.93 10.27
N LEU A 288 8.01 14.61 9.26
CA LEU A 288 9.14 14.18 8.44
C LEU A 288 10.40 15.01 8.72
N PRO A 289 11.60 14.43 8.50
CA PRO A 289 12.84 15.20 8.41
C PRO A 289 12.73 16.32 7.39
N GLU A 290 13.29 17.48 7.73
CA GLU A 290 13.16 18.70 6.91
C GLU A 290 13.47 18.50 5.42
N PRO A 291 14.56 17.80 5.00
CA PRO A 291 14.91 17.68 3.58
C PRO A 291 13.87 16.96 2.72
N ILE A 292 13.01 16.12 3.32
CA ILE A 292 12.00 15.34 2.58
C ILE A 292 10.57 15.88 2.71
N ARG A 293 10.34 16.92 3.51
CA ARG A 293 9.00 17.51 3.74
C ARG A 293 8.32 17.98 2.46
N LYS A 294 9.10 18.53 1.52
CA LYS A 294 8.58 19.03 0.24
C LYS A 294 7.90 17.96 -0.61
N PHE A 295 8.28 16.69 -0.44
CA PHE A 295 7.73 15.58 -1.22
C PHE A 295 6.33 15.13 -0.77
N THR A 296 5.75 15.73 0.26
CA THR A 296 4.32 15.55 0.60
C THR A 296 3.41 16.26 -0.42
N MET A 297 3.96 17.12 -1.28
CA MET A 297 3.22 17.90 -2.27
C MET A 297 3.59 17.49 -3.70
N PRO A 298 2.64 17.39 -4.63
CA PRO A 298 2.87 16.97 -6.02
C PRO A 298 3.89 17.82 -6.77
N SER A 299 3.96 19.11 -6.47
CA SER A 299 4.87 20.07 -7.13
C SER A 299 6.36 19.80 -6.93
N ALA A 300 6.71 18.90 -6.02
CA ALA A 300 8.11 18.52 -5.75
C ALA A 300 8.61 17.36 -6.63
N ILE A 301 7.75 16.72 -7.40
CA ILE A 301 8.07 15.57 -8.23
C ILE A 301 8.30 16.03 -9.67
N HIS A 302 9.44 15.63 -10.28
CA HIS A 302 9.92 16.21 -11.53
C HIS A 302 9.47 15.47 -12.79
N ASP A 303 8.71 14.37 -12.68
CA ASP A 303 8.25 13.59 -13.82
C ASP A 303 6.72 13.69 -13.97
N ALA A 304 6.27 14.71 -14.71
CA ALA A 304 4.85 14.95 -14.96
C ALA A 304 4.22 13.93 -15.94
N ASP A 305 5.04 13.15 -16.62
CA ASP A 305 4.58 12.15 -17.60
C ASP A 305 4.39 10.75 -16.98
N HIS A 306 4.66 10.60 -15.69
CA HIS A 306 4.48 9.33 -15.01
C HIS A 306 3.01 9.08 -14.65
N LEU A 307 2.45 7.93 -15.06
CA LEU A 307 1.01 7.62 -14.89
C LEU A 307 0.52 7.63 -13.44
N SER A 308 1.31 7.15 -12.49
CA SER A 308 0.95 7.17 -11.07
C SER A 308 0.86 8.58 -10.48
N PHE A 309 1.51 9.54 -11.10
CA PHE A 309 1.45 10.95 -10.82
C PHE A 309 0.07 11.56 -11.12
N LEU A 310 -0.53 11.13 -12.23
CA LEU A 310 -1.86 11.58 -12.64
C LEU A 310 -2.96 11.01 -11.74
N GLN A 311 -2.71 9.89 -11.07
CA GLN A 311 -3.71 9.15 -10.29
C GLN A 311 -3.88 9.59 -8.83
N GLY A 312 -2.96 10.32 -8.25
CA GLY A 312 -3.13 10.62 -6.84
C GLY A 312 -2.13 11.62 -6.26
N GLY A 313 -1.36 12.31 -7.11
CA GLY A 313 -0.38 13.27 -6.61
C GLY A 313 0.57 12.65 -5.59
N GLY A 314 1.15 11.47 -5.90
CA GLY A 314 1.98 10.72 -4.97
C GLY A 314 1.16 10.06 -3.85
N HIS A 315 -0.02 9.55 -4.15
CA HIS A 315 -0.93 8.88 -3.22
C HIS A 315 -1.14 9.70 -1.93
N GLY A 316 -1.68 10.92 -2.08
CA GLY A 316 -1.96 11.77 -0.93
C GLY A 316 -0.73 12.19 -0.12
N GLY A 317 0.46 12.25 -0.75
CA GLY A 317 1.71 12.64 -0.09
C GLY A 317 2.36 11.54 0.76
N SER A 318 2.00 10.28 0.55
CA SER A 318 2.45 9.14 1.38
C SER A 318 3.89 8.70 1.16
N HIS A 319 4.45 8.91 -0.03
CA HIS A 319 5.76 8.37 -0.41
C HIS A 319 6.90 8.77 0.55
N PRO A 320 7.07 10.03 0.97
CA PRO A 320 8.11 10.38 1.92
C PRO A 320 7.88 9.77 3.31
N HIS A 321 6.63 9.56 3.71
CA HIS A 321 6.31 8.89 4.98
C HIS A 321 6.68 7.40 4.93
N LEU A 322 6.42 6.70 3.81
CA LEU A 322 6.83 5.30 3.61
C LEU A 322 8.35 5.14 3.70
N VAL A 323 9.08 5.99 2.96
CA VAL A 323 10.55 6.00 3.00
C VAL A 323 11.07 6.26 4.41
N HIS A 324 10.47 7.25 5.10
CA HIS A 324 10.87 7.61 6.45
C HIS A 324 10.60 6.49 7.45
N GLU A 325 9.44 5.82 7.36
CA GLU A 325 9.11 4.69 8.25
C GLU A 325 10.11 3.54 8.10
N MET A 326 10.41 3.13 6.85
CA MET A 326 11.37 2.03 6.64
C MET A 326 12.76 2.39 7.19
N LEU A 327 13.25 3.59 6.89
CA LEU A 327 14.56 4.03 7.37
C LEU A 327 14.61 4.22 8.88
N SER A 328 13.55 4.74 9.49
CA SER A 328 13.43 4.86 10.95
C SER A 328 13.43 3.50 11.62
N ALA A 329 12.68 2.53 11.06
CA ALA A 329 12.68 1.16 11.56
C ALA A 329 14.07 0.51 11.51
N LEU A 330 14.83 0.75 10.44
CA LEU A 330 16.22 0.28 10.33
C LEU A 330 17.18 0.95 11.30
N VAL A 331 17.04 2.28 11.52
CA VAL A 331 17.87 3.05 12.47
C VAL A 331 17.59 2.63 13.91
N GLU A 332 16.32 2.41 14.24
CA GLU A 332 15.85 2.09 15.60
C GLU A 332 15.86 0.58 15.89
N ASP A 333 16.22 -0.25 14.90
CA ASP A 333 16.19 -1.72 14.95
C ASP A 333 14.84 -2.29 15.43
N ARG A 334 13.75 -1.71 14.96
CA ARG A 334 12.37 -2.17 15.19
C ARG A 334 11.75 -2.70 13.91
N ASP A 335 10.63 -3.37 14.03
CA ASP A 335 9.84 -3.73 12.87
C ASP A 335 9.19 -2.48 12.24
N PRO A 336 9.17 -2.38 10.90
CA PRO A 336 8.45 -1.32 10.19
C PRO A 336 6.92 -1.55 10.27
N ARG A 337 6.15 -0.55 9.90
CA ARG A 337 4.68 -0.61 9.83
C ARG A 337 4.21 -0.31 8.40
N PRO A 338 3.51 -1.28 7.75
CA PRO A 338 3.19 -2.64 8.20
C PRO A 338 4.42 -3.56 8.14
N ASN A 339 4.60 -4.41 9.15
CA ASN A 339 5.61 -5.45 9.14
C ASN A 339 5.16 -6.68 8.32
N ALA A 340 5.99 -7.72 8.26
CA ALA A 340 5.71 -8.91 7.48
C ALA A 340 4.39 -9.61 7.88
N VAL A 341 4.06 -9.69 9.18
CA VAL A 341 2.82 -10.31 9.67
C VAL A 341 1.59 -9.50 9.26
N THR A 342 1.62 -8.20 9.48
CA THR A 342 0.55 -7.29 9.09
C THR A 342 0.36 -7.27 7.58
N SER A 343 1.46 -7.22 6.82
CA SER A 343 1.46 -7.25 5.35
C SER A 343 0.84 -8.54 4.81
N ALA A 344 1.19 -9.69 5.40
CA ALA A 344 0.64 -10.99 5.03
C ALA A 344 -0.87 -11.08 5.33
N ASN A 345 -1.31 -10.65 6.51
CA ASN A 345 -2.73 -10.63 6.86
C ASN A 345 -3.53 -9.75 5.89
N TRP A 346 -3.08 -8.52 5.65
CA TRP A 346 -3.77 -7.58 4.75
C TRP A 346 -3.84 -8.09 3.31
N THR A 347 -2.76 -8.70 2.81
CA THR A 347 -2.73 -9.33 1.48
C THR A 347 -3.67 -10.53 1.41
N CYS A 348 -3.67 -11.40 2.44
CA CYS A 348 -4.53 -12.57 2.48
C CYS A 348 -6.02 -12.23 2.59
N VAL A 349 -6.40 -11.06 3.11
CA VAL A 349 -7.80 -10.60 3.07
C VAL A 349 -8.34 -10.63 1.65
N GLY A 350 -7.60 -10.06 0.69
CA GLY A 350 -8.05 -10.06 -0.70
C GLY A 350 -8.12 -11.45 -1.32
N ILE A 351 -7.14 -12.30 -1.05
CA ILE A 351 -7.10 -13.70 -1.55
C ILE A 351 -8.29 -14.51 -0.99
N CYS A 352 -8.52 -14.45 0.31
CA CYS A 352 -9.65 -15.12 0.97
C CYS A 352 -11.01 -14.53 0.56
N ALA A 353 -11.07 -13.21 0.29
CA ALA A 353 -12.28 -12.57 -0.20
C ALA A 353 -12.68 -13.09 -1.59
N HIS A 354 -11.74 -13.21 -2.51
CA HIS A 354 -12.03 -13.81 -3.82
C HIS A 354 -12.47 -15.28 -3.70
N GLU A 355 -11.81 -16.07 -2.85
CA GLU A 355 -12.24 -17.45 -2.56
C GLU A 355 -13.68 -17.50 -2.04
N SER A 356 -14.05 -16.60 -1.12
CA SER A 356 -15.41 -16.46 -0.61
C SER A 356 -16.42 -16.11 -1.73
N ALA A 357 -16.06 -15.16 -2.60
CA ALA A 357 -16.91 -14.77 -3.73
C ALA A 357 -17.18 -15.92 -4.70
N LEU A 358 -16.17 -16.76 -4.98
CA LEU A 358 -16.34 -17.97 -5.80
C LEU A 358 -17.24 -19.02 -5.15
N LYS A 359 -17.34 -19.02 -3.81
CA LYS A 359 -18.17 -19.90 -3.00
C LYS A 359 -19.53 -19.28 -2.61
N GLY A 360 -19.93 -18.18 -3.27
CA GLY A 360 -21.23 -17.55 -3.04
C GLY A 360 -21.38 -16.86 -1.70
N GLY A 361 -20.29 -16.34 -1.14
CA GLY A 361 -20.29 -15.57 0.11
C GLY A 361 -20.02 -16.40 1.36
N GLU A 362 -19.58 -17.65 1.23
CA GLU A 362 -19.18 -18.46 2.39
C GLU A 362 -18.07 -17.75 3.20
N ILE A 363 -18.12 -17.91 4.51
CA ILE A 363 -17.08 -17.37 5.41
C ILE A 363 -15.77 -18.11 5.16
N VAL A 364 -14.72 -17.34 4.83
CA VAL A 364 -13.35 -17.85 4.70
C VAL A 364 -12.49 -17.26 5.82
N ARG A 365 -11.85 -18.12 6.61
CA ARG A 365 -10.95 -17.72 7.70
C ARG A 365 -9.57 -17.35 7.17
N LEU A 366 -9.00 -16.31 7.73
CA LEU A 366 -7.64 -15.87 7.41
C LEU A 366 -6.62 -16.83 8.02
N PRO A 367 -5.50 -17.08 7.32
CA PRO A 367 -4.36 -17.79 7.93
C PRO A 367 -3.74 -16.93 9.04
N GLU A 368 -3.24 -17.61 10.07
CA GLU A 368 -2.47 -16.94 11.12
C GLU A 368 -0.99 -16.85 10.76
N PHE A 369 -0.40 -15.71 11.10
CA PHE A 369 1.01 -15.42 10.91
C PHE A 369 1.62 -14.91 12.22
N THR A 370 2.88 -15.25 12.50
CA THR A 370 3.60 -14.77 13.68
C THR A 370 5.11 -14.73 13.43
N LEU A 371 5.77 -13.75 14.01
CA LEU A 371 7.24 -13.69 14.04
C LEU A 371 7.84 -14.41 15.26
N GLY A 372 7.03 -14.84 16.20
CA GLY A 372 7.46 -15.55 17.41
C GLY A 372 6.99 -14.90 18.66
#